data_4e1f445aa306728ad8141b0d8bb44361
#
_entry.id   4e1f445aa306728ad8141b0d8bb44361
#
_cell.length_a   1.000
_cell.length_b   1.000
_cell.length_c   1.000
_cell.angle_alpha   90.00
_cell.angle_beta   90.00
_cell.angle_gamma   90.00
#
_symmetry.space_group_name_H-M   'P 1'
#
loop_
_entity.id
_entity.type
_entity.pdbx_description
1 polymer ?
#
loop_
_entity_poly.entity_id
_entity_poly.type
_entity_poly.pdbx_seq_one_letter_code
_entity_poly.pdbx_strand_id
1 'polypeptide(L)'
;MVYEYNSRIHLAEVALNVKDLESQTAFYHQLLGLEILNQSENQVLLGAGGKPLVRLIKTDDISNPKRSYGLYHLALLLPSREDLANVFKHLLDLKIPLVGGADHGYSEAVYLEDLEGNGIELYRDKPVTEWDIREDGRIIGVTENCLPKISMNWDKN
;
A
#
# COMPACT_ATOMS: atom_id res chain seq x y z
N MET A 1 21.74 -3.14 -3.82
CA MET A 1 21.79 -2.22 -4.99
C MET A 1 20.34 -1.83 -5.25
N VAL A 2 20.01 -0.55 -5.18
CA VAL A 2 18.67 -0.08 -5.50
C VAL A 2 18.56 -0.09 -7.03
N TYR A 3 17.46 -0.63 -7.58
CA TYR A 3 17.21 -0.54 -9.01
C TYR A 3 16.94 0.92 -9.36
N GLU A 4 17.83 1.54 -10.11
CA GLU A 4 17.68 2.92 -10.57
C GLU A 4 16.81 2.97 -11.82
N TYR A 5 15.59 3.48 -11.67
CA TYR A 5 14.76 3.81 -12.80
C TYR A 5 15.32 5.04 -13.50
N ASN A 6 15.78 4.90 -14.74
CA ASN A 6 16.24 6.00 -15.60
C ASN A 6 15.06 6.87 -16.08
N SER A 7 14.15 7.23 -15.20
CA SER A 7 13.00 8.07 -15.51
C SER A 7 13.07 9.37 -14.71
N ARG A 8 12.79 10.49 -15.39
CA ARG A 8 12.54 11.78 -14.73
C ARG A 8 11.12 11.92 -14.20
N ILE A 9 10.24 10.95 -14.53
CA ILE A 9 8.85 10.94 -14.12
C ILE A 9 8.75 10.10 -12.86
N HIS A 10 8.12 10.63 -11.82
CA HIS A 10 7.79 9.92 -10.59
C HIS A 10 6.39 10.33 -10.14
N LEU A 11 5.72 9.44 -9.41
CA LEU A 11 4.43 9.76 -8.80
C LEU A 11 4.64 10.77 -7.68
N ALA A 12 3.81 11.82 -7.66
CA ALA A 12 3.82 12.81 -6.59
C ALA A 12 2.87 12.39 -5.46
N GLU A 13 1.60 12.14 -5.80
CA GLU A 13 0.56 11.71 -4.86
C GLU A 13 -0.58 11.03 -5.62
N VAL A 14 -1.39 10.24 -4.91
CA VAL A 14 -2.67 9.71 -5.41
C VAL A 14 -3.81 10.46 -4.73
N ALA A 15 -4.75 11.01 -5.51
CA ALA A 15 -5.94 11.67 -4.97
C ALA A 15 -7.15 10.72 -5.04
N LEU A 16 -7.83 10.55 -3.90
CA LEU A 16 -9.02 9.72 -3.75
C LEU A 16 -10.20 10.60 -3.33
N ASN A 17 -11.31 10.50 -4.07
CA ASN A 17 -12.57 11.10 -3.65
C ASN A 17 -13.22 10.17 -2.62
N VAL A 18 -13.56 10.72 -1.45
CA VAL A 18 -14.11 9.97 -0.32
C VAL A 18 -15.38 10.64 0.21
N LYS A 19 -16.32 9.85 0.69
CA LYS A 19 -17.59 10.35 1.26
C LYS A 19 -17.42 10.76 2.71
N ASP A 20 -16.78 9.91 3.49
CA ASP A 20 -16.50 10.15 4.90
C ASP A 20 -15.01 10.49 5.09
N LEU A 21 -14.70 11.77 4.96
CA LEU A 21 -13.33 12.26 5.07
C LEU A 21 -12.73 12.00 6.46
N GLU A 22 -13.51 12.07 7.52
CA GLU A 22 -13.03 11.88 8.90
C GLU A 22 -12.64 10.42 9.13
N SER A 23 -13.53 9.49 8.84
CA SER A 23 -13.27 8.04 8.99
C SER A 23 -12.13 7.57 8.10
N GLN A 24 -12.08 8.04 6.85
CA GLN A 24 -10.98 7.70 5.94
C GLN A 24 -9.65 8.28 6.41
N THR A 25 -9.65 9.52 6.92
CA THR A 25 -8.44 10.11 7.51
C THR A 25 -7.94 9.27 8.68
N ALA A 26 -8.84 8.86 9.58
CA ALA A 26 -8.48 8.00 10.70
C ALA A 26 -7.90 6.66 10.22
N PHE A 27 -8.48 6.05 9.19
CA PHE A 27 -7.98 4.81 8.59
C PHE A 27 -6.54 4.98 8.09
N TYR A 28 -6.27 5.95 7.24
CA TYR A 28 -4.93 6.15 6.67
C TYR A 28 -3.91 6.63 7.70
N HIS A 29 -4.33 7.47 8.67
CA HIS A 29 -3.45 8.02 9.69
C HIS A 29 -3.22 7.05 10.85
N GLN A 30 -4.28 6.56 11.50
CA GLN A 30 -4.17 5.78 12.73
C GLN A 30 -3.88 4.30 12.44
N LEU A 31 -4.47 3.74 11.39
CA LEU A 31 -4.30 2.32 11.06
C LEU A 31 -3.06 2.08 10.20
N LEU A 32 -2.86 2.86 9.12
CA LEU A 32 -1.72 2.67 8.22
C LEU A 32 -0.48 3.49 8.62
N GLY A 33 -0.60 4.40 9.59
CA GLY A 33 0.52 5.16 10.15
C GLY A 33 0.99 6.33 9.28
N LEU A 34 0.19 6.80 8.32
CA LEU A 34 0.57 7.97 7.53
C LEU A 34 0.45 9.27 8.34
N GLU A 35 1.39 10.18 8.13
CA GLU A 35 1.40 11.51 8.73
C GLU A 35 0.36 12.42 8.07
N ILE A 36 -0.39 13.22 8.84
CA ILE A 36 -1.21 14.30 8.28
C ILE A 36 -0.28 15.48 7.99
N LEU A 37 -0.03 15.75 6.71
CA LEU A 37 0.84 16.84 6.26
C LEU A 37 0.09 18.16 6.11
N ASN A 38 -1.20 18.09 5.75
CA ASN A 38 -2.07 19.24 5.63
C ASN A 38 -3.52 18.78 5.77
N GLN A 39 -4.38 19.64 6.33
CA GLN A 39 -5.79 19.37 6.52
C GLN A 39 -6.62 20.63 6.36
N SER A 40 -7.75 20.51 5.67
CA SER A 40 -8.79 21.52 5.56
C SER A 40 -10.17 20.88 5.75
N GLU A 41 -11.24 21.65 5.66
CA GLU A 41 -12.61 21.16 5.79
C GLU A 41 -12.95 20.07 4.76
N ASN A 42 -12.40 20.19 3.53
CA ASN A 42 -12.80 19.35 2.40
C ASN A 42 -11.69 18.42 1.90
N GLN A 43 -10.50 18.46 2.47
CA GLN A 43 -9.42 17.58 2.05
C GLN A 43 -8.36 17.39 3.13
N VAL A 44 -7.70 16.22 3.07
CA VAL A 44 -6.55 15.89 3.91
C VAL A 44 -5.43 15.37 3.01
N LEU A 45 -4.22 15.88 3.22
CA LEU A 45 -3.00 15.38 2.59
C LEU A 45 -2.23 14.54 3.59
N LEU A 46 -2.02 13.28 3.25
CA LEU A 46 -1.27 12.32 4.06
C LEU A 46 0.02 11.91 3.37
N GLY A 47 1.02 11.54 4.18
CA GLY A 47 2.32 11.17 3.65
C GLY A 47 3.20 10.46 4.67
N ALA A 48 4.48 10.32 4.33
CA ALA A 48 5.50 9.75 5.19
C ALA A 48 6.83 10.52 5.06
N GLY A 49 7.49 10.81 6.19
CA GLY A 49 8.74 11.58 6.21
C GLY A 49 8.63 12.95 5.52
N GLY A 50 7.47 13.61 5.67
CA GLY A 50 7.18 14.90 5.06
C GLY A 50 6.89 14.85 3.55
N LYS A 51 6.89 13.67 2.92
CA LYS A 51 6.56 13.51 1.49
C LYS A 51 5.07 13.17 1.32
N PRO A 52 4.32 13.87 0.45
CA PRO A 52 2.94 13.54 0.17
C PRO A 52 2.82 12.18 -0.53
N LEU A 53 1.80 11.42 -0.18
CA LEU A 53 1.48 10.12 -0.79
C LEU A 53 0.01 10.01 -1.18
N VAL A 54 -0.89 10.41 -0.29
CA VAL A 54 -2.34 10.27 -0.48
C VAL A 54 -3.05 11.57 -0.15
N ARG A 55 -3.90 12.03 -1.07
CA ARG A 55 -4.82 13.14 -0.84
C ARG A 55 -6.24 12.61 -0.80
N LEU A 56 -6.91 12.76 0.32
CA LEU A 56 -8.33 12.48 0.45
C LEU A 56 -9.11 13.75 0.18
N ILE A 57 -10.11 13.69 -0.70
CA ILE A 57 -10.95 14.81 -1.09
C ILE A 57 -12.41 14.44 -0.82
N LYS A 58 -13.07 15.22 0.03
CA LYS A 58 -14.48 15.01 0.33
C LYS A 58 -15.33 15.22 -0.92
N THR A 59 -16.25 14.31 -1.17
CA THR A 59 -17.21 14.41 -2.26
C THR A 59 -18.62 14.09 -1.79
N ASP A 60 -19.59 14.86 -2.31
CA ASP A 60 -21.02 14.56 -2.13
C ASP A 60 -21.57 13.69 -3.27
N ASP A 61 -20.75 13.31 -4.23
CA ASP A 61 -21.15 12.43 -5.31
C ASP A 61 -21.39 11.02 -4.78
N ILE A 62 -22.69 10.66 -4.71
CA ILE A 62 -23.19 9.37 -4.27
C ILE A 62 -23.23 8.34 -5.40
N SER A 63 -22.85 8.71 -6.61
CA SER A 63 -22.79 7.74 -7.71
C SER A 63 -21.85 6.61 -7.27
N ASN A 64 -22.44 5.44 -7.01
CA ASN A 64 -21.68 4.23 -6.71
C ASN A 64 -21.52 3.44 -7.99
N PRO A 65 -20.46 3.63 -8.70
CA PRO A 65 -20.25 2.95 -9.96
C PRO A 65 -19.83 1.50 -9.70
N LYS A 66 -20.75 0.65 -9.23
CA LYS A 66 -20.52 -0.82 -9.18
C LYS A 66 -20.05 -1.39 -10.53
N ARG A 67 -19.92 -0.55 -11.56
CA ARG A 67 -19.49 -0.88 -12.92
C ARG A 67 -18.60 0.19 -13.55
N SER A 68 -17.88 0.99 -12.79
CA SER A 68 -16.90 1.91 -13.38
C SER A 68 -15.50 1.31 -13.35
N TYR A 69 -14.72 1.68 -14.34
CA TYR A 69 -13.27 1.52 -14.28
C TYR A 69 -12.70 2.52 -13.26
N GLY A 70 -11.79 2.09 -12.44
CA GLY A 70 -11.21 2.92 -11.38
C GLY A 70 -9.82 2.43 -10.99
N LEU A 71 -9.32 2.97 -9.88
CA LEU A 71 -8.07 2.52 -9.27
C LEU A 71 -8.20 1.05 -8.87
N TYR A 72 -7.27 0.21 -9.33
CA TYR A 72 -7.22 -1.19 -8.92
C TYR A 72 -6.73 -1.29 -7.47
N HIS A 73 -5.58 -0.70 -7.15
CA HIS A 73 -5.11 -0.48 -5.80
C HIS A 73 -4.09 0.67 -5.72
N LEU A 74 -3.98 1.25 -4.53
CA LEU A 74 -2.89 2.11 -4.12
C LEU A 74 -1.80 1.24 -3.49
N ALA A 75 -0.59 1.24 -4.07
CA ALA A 75 0.53 0.49 -3.53
C ALA A 75 1.45 1.41 -2.68
N LEU A 76 1.70 1.02 -1.44
CA LEU A 76 2.58 1.71 -0.51
C LEU A 76 3.80 0.84 -0.22
N LEU A 77 4.98 1.33 -0.63
CA LEU A 77 6.26 0.64 -0.45
C LEU A 77 6.75 0.83 0.99
N LEU A 78 7.02 -0.28 1.66
CA LEU A 78 7.65 -0.32 2.97
C LEU A 78 9.16 -0.54 2.85
N PRO A 79 9.98 0.05 3.74
CA PRO A 79 11.44 0.03 3.61
C PRO A 79 12.05 -1.37 3.70
N SER A 80 11.45 -2.26 4.49
CA SER A 80 12.00 -3.57 4.77
C SER A 80 10.94 -4.67 4.94
N ARG A 81 11.39 -5.92 4.97
CA ARG A 81 10.56 -7.07 5.30
C ARG A 81 10.07 -7.05 6.74
N GLU A 82 10.86 -6.50 7.64
CA GLU A 82 10.49 -6.33 9.04
C GLU A 82 9.34 -5.33 9.18
N ASP A 83 9.42 -4.19 8.47
CA ASP A 83 8.32 -3.21 8.44
C ASP A 83 7.04 -3.82 7.89
N LEU A 84 7.10 -4.61 6.82
CA LEU A 84 5.94 -5.33 6.29
C LEU A 84 5.37 -6.32 7.31
N ALA A 85 6.22 -7.08 8.00
CA ALA A 85 5.79 -8.02 9.02
C ALA A 85 5.13 -7.31 10.23
N ASN A 86 5.69 -6.17 10.67
CA ASN A 86 5.16 -5.37 11.77
C ASN A 86 3.78 -4.78 11.42
N VAL A 87 3.62 -4.22 10.21
CA VAL A 87 2.32 -3.72 9.75
C VAL A 87 1.33 -4.88 9.61
N PHE A 88 1.73 -6.01 9.02
CA PHE A 88 0.87 -7.18 8.91
C PHE A 88 0.39 -7.68 10.28
N LYS A 89 1.31 -7.78 11.26
CA LYS A 89 0.94 -8.13 12.64
C LYS A 89 -0.06 -7.15 13.22
N HIS A 90 0.19 -5.84 13.08
CA HIS A 90 -0.71 -4.79 13.55
C HIS A 90 -2.12 -4.93 12.96
N LEU A 91 -2.24 -5.17 11.66
CA LEU A 91 -3.53 -5.40 11.00
C LEU A 91 -4.26 -6.63 11.55
N LEU A 92 -3.54 -7.72 11.84
CA LEU A 92 -4.12 -8.93 12.43
C LEU A 92 -4.56 -8.70 13.89
N ASP A 93 -3.75 -8.02 14.71
CA ASP A 93 -4.08 -7.68 16.10
C ASP A 93 -5.37 -6.85 16.18
N LEU A 94 -5.57 -5.94 15.22
CA LEU A 94 -6.78 -5.13 15.07
C LEU A 94 -7.92 -5.84 14.35
N LYS A 95 -7.70 -7.08 13.88
CA LYS A 95 -8.68 -7.89 13.13
C LYS A 95 -9.18 -7.20 11.86
N ILE A 96 -8.30 -6.46 11.18
CA ILE A 96 -8.64 -5.82 9.92
C ILE A 96 -8.80 -6.89 8.85
N PRO A 97 -9.91 -6.88 8.07
CA PRO A 97 -10.10 -7.82 6.98
C PRO A 97 -9.00 -7.67 5.92
N LEU A 98 -8.35 -8.78 5.56
CA LEU A 98 -7.37 -8.81 4.50
C LEU A 98 -7.96 -9.47 3.26
N VAL A 99 -7.66 -8.93 2.10
CA VAL A 99 -8.01 -9.52 0.80
C VAL A 99 -7.08 -10.69 0.48
N GLY A 100 -5.80 -10.58 0.87
CA GLY A 100 -4.82 -11.64 0.67
C GLY A 100 -3.39 -11.17 0.85
N GLY A 101 -2.46 -11.99 0.41
CA GLY A 101 -1.03 -11.63 0.32
C GLY A 101 -0.34 -12.46 -0.74
N ALA A 102 0.63 -11.87 -1.40
CA ALA A 102 1.35 -12.49 -2.50
C ALA A 102 2.86 -12.29 -2.42
N ASP A 103 3.59 -13.33 -2.76
CA ASP A 103 5.00 -13.28 -3.14
C ASP A 103 5.07 -13.21 -4.67
N HIS A 104 5.58 -12.11 -5.19
CA HIS A 104 5.71 -11.88 -6.63
C HIS A 104 7.08 -12.27 -7.18
N GLY A 105 7.93 -12.91 -6.36
CA GLY A 105 9.31 -13.25 -6.73
C GLY A 105 10.27 -12.09 -6.51
N TYR A 106 9.87 -10.87 -6.86
CA TYR A 106 10.64 -9.64 -6.68
C TYR A 106 10.11 -8.75 -5.53
N SER A 107 8.91 -9.01 -5.03
CA SER A 107 8.29 -8.30 -3.89
C SER A 107 7.43 -9.25 -3.06
N GLU A 108 7.12 -8.85 -1.83
CA GLU A 108 6.09 -9.47 -0.98
C GLU A 108 5.05 -8.41 -0.63
N ALA A 109 3.77 -8.76 -0.69
CA ALA A 109 2.67 -7.83 -0.50
C ALA A 109 1.55 -8.39 0.38
N VAL A 110 0.86 -7.49 1.06
CA VAL A 110 -0.41 -7.73 1.78
C VAL A 110 -1.46 -6.79 1.19
N TYR A 111 -2.65 -7.33 0.92
CA TYR A 111 -3.75 -6.61 0.29
C TYR A 111 -4.91 -6.44 1.27
N LEU A 112 -5.46 -5.24 1.31
CA LEU A 112 -6.66 -4.90 2.07
C LEU A 112 -7.47 -3.84 1.29
N GLU A 113 -8.61 -3.46 1.83
CA GLU A 113 -9.43 -2.37 1.30
C GLU A 113 -9.58 -1.30 2.38
N ASP A 114 -9.68 -0.03 1.96
CA ASP A 114 -10.10 1.03 2.85
C ASP A 114 -11.61 0.95 3.15
N LEU A 115 -12.13 1.89 3.97
CA LEU A 115 -13.53 1.87 4.41
C LEU A 115 -14.53 2.11 3.29
N GLU A 116 -14.10 2.57 2.12
CA GLU A 116 -14.94 2.81 0.94
C GLU A 116 -14.66 1.83 -0.21
N GLY A 117 -13.82 0.81 0.03
CA GLY A 117 -13.53 -0.27 -0.92
C GLY A 117 -12.43 0.07 -1.93
N ASN A 118 -11.60 1.09 -1.67
CA ASN A 118 -10.39 1.29 -2.46
C ASN A 118 -9.35 0.23 -2.07
N GLY A 119 -8.82 -0.48 -3.05
CA GLY A 119 -7.77 -1.47 -2.83
C GLY A 119 -6.47 -0.82 -2.36
N ILE A 120 -5.80 -1.45 -1.40
CA ILE A 120 -4.50 -1.04 -0.86
C ILE A 120 -3.56 -2.24 -0.91
N GLU A 121 -2.37 -2.02 -1.44
CA GLU A 121 -1.25 -2.94 -1.39
C GLU A 121 -0.16 -2.38 -0.47
N LEU A 122 0.16 -3.09 0.60
CA LEU A 122 1.32 -2.80 1.43
C LEU A 122 2.41 -3.79 1.04
N TYR A 123 3.53 -3.31 0.51
CA TYR A 123 4.53 -4.20 -0.06
C TYR A 123 5.96 -3.78 0.28
N ARG A 124 6.88 -4.71 0.14
CA ARG A 124 8.31 -4.46 0.16
C ARG A 124 8.97 -5.09 -1.06
N ASP A 125 9.98 -4.46 -1.61
CA ASP A 125 10.82 -5.06 -2.63
C ASP A 125 11.80 -6.08 -2.02
N LYS A 126 12.04 -7.19 -2.71
CA LYS A 126 13.16 -8.07 -2.40
C LYS A 126 14.47 -7.47 -2.94
N PRO A 127 15.62 -7.82 -2.36
CA PRO A 127 16.91 -7.47 -2.96
C PRO A 127 16.97 -7.91 -4.42
N VAL A 128 17.51 -7.08 -5.31
CA VAL A 128 17.62 -7.38 -6.75
C VAL A 128 18.39 -8.69 -7.01
N THR A 129 19.26 -9.09 -6.08
CA THR A 129 19.99 -10.36 -6.13
C THR A 129 19.10 -11.60 -5.99
N GLU A 130 17.85 -11.43 -5.52
CA GLU A 130 16.87 -12.50 -5.39
C GLU A 130 15.87 -12.53 -6.56
N TRP A 131 15.94 -11.54 -7.47
CA TRP A 131 15.02 -11.45 -8.60
C TRP A 131 15.40 -12.45 -9.70
N ASP A 132 14.42 -13.10 -10.31
CA ASP A 132 14.62 -13.92 -11.51
C ASP A 132 14.72 -12.98 -12.72
N ILE A 133 15.93 -12.55 -13.04
CA ILE A 133 16.23 -11.71 -14.19
C ILE A 133 16.83 -12.56 -15.30
N ARG A 134 16.13 -12.63 -16.42
CA ARG A 134 16.55 -13.38 -17.59
C ARG A 134 17.71 -12.69 -18.34
N GLU A 135 18.40 -13.42 -19.18
CA GLU A 135 19.53 -12.89 -19.99
C GLU A 135 19.11 -11.70 -20.88
N ASP A 136 17.86 -11.65 -21.31
CA ASP A 136 17.28 -10.56 -22.11
C ASP A 136 16.79 -9.36 -21.26
N GLY A 137 17.04 -9.39 -19.94
CA GLY A 137 16.68 -8.33 -19.00
C GLY A 137 15.25 -8.40 -18.47
N ARG A 138 14.42 -9.37 -18.86
CA ARG A 138 13.07 -9.54 -18.33
C ARG A 138 13.12 -9.99 -16.88
N ILE A 139 12.31 -9.36 -16.05
CA ILE A 139 12.06 -9.77 -14.66
C ILE A 139 10.86 -10.71 -14.66
N ILE A 140 11.03 -11.92 -14.12
CA ILE A 140 9.95 -12.90 -14.04
C ILE A 140 9.27 -12.78 -12.68
N GLY A 141 7.96 -12.49 -12.72
CA GLY A 141 7.11 -12.51 -11.54
C GLY A 141 6.39 -13.84 -11.38
N VAL A 142 6.03 -14.13 -10.13
CA VAL A 142 5.15 -15.24 -9.75
C VAL A 142 4.02 -14.66 -8.90
N THR A 143 3.05 -15.48 -8.52
CA THR A 143 2.03 -15.09 -7.53
C THR A 143 1.78 -16.28 -6.62
N GLU A 144 2.48 -16.29 -5.49
CA GLU A 144 2.36 -17.32 -4.46
C GLU A 144 1.79 -16.71 -3.17
N ASN A 145 0.96 -17.47 -2.44
CA ASN A 145 0.49 -17.00 -1.14
C ASN A 145 1.66 -16.87 -0.15
N CYS A 146 1.90 -15.67 0.36
CA CYS A 146 3.01 -15.40 1.27
C CYS A 146 2.60 -15.12 2.73
N LEU A 147 1.31 -15.01 3.05
CA LEU A 147 0.86 -14.67 4.41
C LEU A 147 1.47 -15.56 5.50
N PRO A 148 1.55 -16.91 5.34
CA PRO A 148 2.23 -17.75 6.32
C PRO A 148 3.73 -17.45 6.47
N LYS A 149 4.39 -17.06 5.37
CA LYS A 149 5.83 -16.77 5.36
C LYS A 149 6.15 -15.43 6.05
N ILE A 150 5.24 -14.46 5.95
CA ILE A 150 5.40 -13.15 6.61
C ILE A 150 5.24 -13.32 8.13
N SER A 151 4.28 -14.12 8.58
CA SER A 151 4.01 -14.35 10.01
C SER A 151 5.12 -15.11 10.75
N MET A 152 5.94 -15.92 10.06
CA MET A 152 7.02 -16.71 10.69
C MET A 152 8.16 -15.87 11.28
N ASN A 153 8.21 -14.57 11.05
CA ASN A 153 9.27 -13.71 11.56
C ASN A 153 8.96 -13.08 12.93
N TRP A 154 7.77 -13.32 13.51
CA TRP A 154 7.40 -12.73 14.80
C TRP A 154 8.12 -13.33 16.00
N ASP A 155 8.61 -14.57 15.88
CA ASP A 155 9.22 -15.33 16.98
C ASP A 155 10.74 -15.15 17.08
N LYS A 156 11.35 -14.24 16.32
CA LYS A 156 12.81 -14.08 16.26
C LYS A 156 13.39 -12.86 16.96
N ASN A 157 12.55 -12.12 17.73
CA ASN A 157 13.02 -11.00 18.57
C ASN A 157 12.68 -11.22 20.05
#